data_2608a8e5d726931f78758de7c634936b
#
_entry.id   2608a8e5d726931f78758de7c634936b
#
_cell.length_a   1.000
_cell.length_b   1.000
_cell.length_c   1.000
_cell.angle_alpha   90.00
_cell.angle_beta   90.00
_cell.angle_gamma   90.00
#
_symmetry.space_group_name_H-M   'P 1'
#
loop_
_entity.id
_entity.type
_entity.pdbx_description
1 polymer ?
#
loop_
_entity_poly.entity_id
_entity_poly.type
_entity_poly.pdbx_seq_one_letter_code
_entity_poly.pdbx_strand_id
1 'polypeptide(L)'
;DEAHPAGLADPAPTGHFLVAFGAWVARDLDRMAEMVGDPVTEDGVEPGTWALAQGGRAVTATQFLAAIDGMHAATRGLTAWWQDHDLLLTPTIPELPPTLGQFRSTPEEPLTGLFRSSPLAAFTAPFNITGQPAMSLPLHESTEGLPIGMQLVAAPGREDLLIRVAAQLEVARPWASRRPGVWAG
;
A
#
# COMPACT_ATOMS: atom_id res chain seq x y z
N ASP A 1 8.90 -0.50 -23.36
CA ASP A 1 8.65 -1.94 -23.51
C ASP A 1 7.53 -2.35 -22.55
N GLU A 2 6.72 -3.32 -22.96
CA GLU A 2 5.68 -3.91 -22.12
C GLU A 2 6.34 -5.06 -21.33
N ALA A 3 6.83 -4.74 -20.13
CA ALA A 3 7.55 -5.67 -19.27
C ALA A 3 7.28 -5.37 -17.80
N HIS A 4 7.38 -6.39 -16.95
CA HIS A 4 7.28 -6.25 -15.49
C HIS A 4 8.16 -7.30 -14.78
N PRO A 5 8.58 -7.04 -13.53
CA PRO A 5 9.29 -8.04 -12.73
C PRO A 5 8.43 -9.29 -12.51
N ALA A 6 8.96 -10.48 -12.84
CA ALA A 6 8.22 -11.73 -12.68
C ALA A 6 7.75 -11.98 -11.23
N GLY A 7 8.52 -11.52 -10.24
CA GLY A 7 8.17 -11.66 -8.82
C GLY A 7 6.91 -10.90 -8.36
N LEU A 8 6.38 -9.96 -9.17
CA LEU A 8 5.11 -9.27 -8.84
C LEU A 8 3.90 -10.20 -8.90
N ALA A 9 3.98 -11.31 -9.63
CA ALA A 9 2.91 -12.29 -9.72
C ALA A 9 2.92 -13.32 -8.55
N ASP A 10 3.95 -13.33 -7.71
CA ASP A 10 4.06 -14.22 -6.56
C ASP A 10 3.18 -13.73 -5.40
N PRO A 11 2.18 -14.50 -4.93
CA PRO A 11 1.35 -14.12 -3.80
C PRO A 11 2.02 -14.31 -2.43
N ALA A 12 3.12 -15.05 -2.33
CA ALA A 12 3.76 -15.40 -1.06
C ALA A 12 4.17 -14.18 -0.22
N PRO A 13 4.73 -13.09 -0.81
CA PRO A 13 5.08 -11.89 -0.04
C PRO A 13 3.88 -11.24 0.67
N THR A 14 2.67 -11.31 0.09
CA THR A 14 1.45 -10.81 0.73
C THR A 14 1.12 -11.58 1.99
N GLY A 15 1.27 -12.91 2.00
CA GLY A 15 1.07 -13.73 3.20
C GLY A 15 2.06 -13.38 4.30
N HIS A 16 3.33 -13.22 3.98
CA HIS A 16 4.37 -12.77 4.92
C HIS A 16 4.07 -11.36 5.47
N PHE A 17 3.67 -10.45 4.59
CA PHE A 17 3.28 -9.10 5.01
C PHE A 17 2.11 -9.12 6.00
N LEU A 18 1.05 -9.91 5.75
CA LEU A 18 -0.11 -9.96 6.65
C LEU A 18 0.25 -10.48 8.04
N VAL A 19 1.16 -11.46 8.16
CA VAL A 19 1.67 -11.93 9.45
C VAL A 19 2.39 -10.81 10.20
N ALA A 20 3.31 -10.12 9.53
CA ALA A 20 4.06 -9.01 10.13
C ALA A 20 3.12 -7.83 10.46
N PHE A 21 2.18 -7.50 9.57
CA PHE A 21 1.23 -6.42 9.72
C PHE A 21 0.34 -6.60 10.95
N GLY A 22 -0.21 -7.79 11.17
CA GLY A 22 -0.98 -8.09 12.37
C GLY A 22 -0.17 -7.86 13.66
N ALA A 23 1.09 -8.33 13.69
CA ALA A 23 1.98 -8.12 14.83
C ALA A 23 2.31 -6.64 15.05
N TRP A 24 2.51 -5.85 13.98
CA TRP A 24 2.72 -4.40 14.11
C TRP A 24 1.48 -3.68 14.61
N VAL A 25 0.29 -4.01 14.12
CA VAL A 25 -0.97 -3.43 14.60
C VAL A 25 -1.16 -3.73 16.10
N ALA A 26 -0.90 -4.97 16.56
CA ALA A 26 -0.98 -5.33 17.97
C ALA A 26 -0.03 -4.47 18.82
N ARG A 27 1.24 -4.38 18.41
CA ARG A 27 2.26 -3.55 19.10
C ARG A 27 1.87 -2.07 19.13
N ASP A 28 1.32 -1.54 18.04
CA ASP A 28 0.95 -0.12 17.96
C ASP A 28 -0.24 0.21 18.88
N LEU A 29 -1.21 -0.71 19.04
CA LEU A 29 -2.27 -0.55 20.03
C LEU A 29 -1.73 -0.60 21.48
N ASP A 30 -0.78 -1.49 21.77
CA ASP A 30 -0.15 -1.55 23.09
C ASP A 30 0.62 -0.24 23.40
N ARG A 31 1.37 0.28 22.41
CA ARG A 31 2.06 1.57 22.52
C ARG A 31 1.08 2.74 22.69
N MET A 32 -0.04 2.71 21.97
CA MET A 32 -1.08 3.73 22.13
C MET A 32 -1.64 3.71 23.56
N ALA A 33 -1.93 2.52 24.11
CA ALA A 33 -2.37 2.36 25.49
C ALA A 33 -1.36 2.95 26.50
N GLU A 34 -0.07 2.69 26.30
CA GLU A 34 1.01 3.27 27.13
C GLU A 34 1.03 4.81 27.05
N MET A 35 0.85 5.38 25.86
CA MET A 35 0.87 6.85 25.66
C MET A 35 -0.34 7.55 26.26
N VAL A 36 -1.50 6.92 26.22
CA VAL A 36 -2.77 7.46 26.74
C VAL A 36 -2.91 7.21 28.25
N GLY A 37 -2.26 6.17 28.78
CA GLY A 37 -2.36 5.73 30.15
C GLY A 37 -3.56 4.85 30.45
N ASP A 38 -4.32 4.44 29.41
CA ASP A 38 -5.50 3.58 29.52
C ASP A 38 -5.43 2.46 28.46
N PRO A 39 -5.94 1.25 28.78
CA PRO A 39 -6.02 0.16 27.81
C PRO A 39 -6.86 0.53 26.58
N VAL A 40 -6.36 0.22 25.38
CA VAL A 40 -7.18 0.25 24.16
C VAL A 40 -8.09 -0.97 24.16
N THR A 41 -9.40 -0.74 24.08
CA THR A 41 -10.44 -1.79 24.08
C THR A 41 -11.05 -1.95 22.68
N GLU A 42 -11.82 -3.03 22.50
CA GLU A 42 -12.53 -3.32 21.26
C GLU A 42 -13.42 -2.16 20.81
N ASP A 43 -14.14 -1.51 21.75
CA ASP A 43 -15.01 -0.38 21.46
C ASP A 43 -14.25 0.92 21.12
N GLY A 44 -12.94 0.96 21.35
CA GLY A 44 -12.08 2.12 21.10
C GLY A 44 -11.47 2.19 19.72
N VAL A 45 -11.62 1.15 18.91
CA VAL A 45 -11.03 1.05 17.55
C VAL A 45 -12.00 0.40 16.58
N GLU A 46 -11.73 0.55 15.30
CA GLU A 46 -12.49 -0.13 14.25
C GLU A 46 -12.41 -1.66 14.41
N PRO A 47 -13.51 -2.42 14.14
CA PRO A 47 -13.53 -3.87 14.29
C PRO A 47 -12.41 -4.59 13.57
N GLY A 48 -12.07 -4.14 12.35
CA GLY A 48 -10.96 -4.70 11.57
C GLY A 48 -9.60 -4.51 12.24
N THR A 49 -9.35 -3.35 12.82
CA THR A 49 -8.12 -3.06 13.57
C THR A 49 -7.99 -3.95 14.79
N TRP A 50 -9.08 -4.11 15.56
CA TRP A 50 -9.10 -4.99 16.70
C TRP A 50 -8.83 -6.44 16.34
N ALA A 51 -9.52 -6.97 15.31
CA ALA A 51 -9.35 -8.35 14.85
C ALA A 51 -7.91 -8.61 14.35
N LEU A 52 -7.31 -7.67 13.60
CA LEU A 52 -5.91 -7.74 13.18
C LEU A 52 -4.95 -7.77 14.38
N ALA A 53 -5.17 -6.93 15.37
CA ALA A 53 -4.35 -6.91 16.58
C ALA A 53 -4.46 -8.23 17.36
N GLN A 54 -5.65 -8.81 17.50
CA GLN A 54 -5.84 -10.09 18.17
C GLN A 54 -5.11 -11.22 17.43
N GLY A 55 -5.21 -11.25 16.08
CA GLY A 55 -4.42 -12.17 15.25
C GLY A 55 -2.91 -11.95 15.42
N GLY A 56 -2.50 -10.70 15.47
CA GLY A 56 -1.08 -10.31 15.65
C GLY A 56 -0.49 -10.73 16.98
N ARG A 57 -1.27 -10.67 18.08
CA ARG A 57 -0.84 -11.15 19.40
C ARG A 57 -0.60 -12.66 19.46
N ALA A 58 -1.24 -13.42 18.56
CA ALA A 58 -1.03 -14.86 18.44
C ALA A 58 0.22 -15.24 17.61
N VAL A 59 0.82 -14.29 16.91
CA VAL A 59 2.03 -14.52 16.11
C VAL A 59 3.24 -14.73 17.02
N THR A 60 3.89 -15.87 16.89
CA THR A 60 5.13 -16.14 17.61
C THR A 60 6.31 -15.38 17.03
N ALA A 61 7.37 -15.17 17.82
CA ALA A 61 8.61 -14.55 17.35
C ALA A 61 9.20 -15.29 16.13
N THR A 62 9.14 -16.63 16.11
CA THR A 62 9.63 -17.43 14.99
C THR A 62 8.81 -17.21 13.72
N GLN A 63 7.50 -17.11 13.83
CA GLN A 63 6.62 -16.80 12.70
C GLN A 63 6.86 -15.38 12.16
N PHE A 64 7.03 -14.41 13.05
CA PHE A 64 7.35 -13.04 12.67
C PHE A 64 8.69 -12.95 11.92
N LEU A 65 9.75 -13.60 12.44
CA LEU A 65 11.06 -13.62 11.80
C LEU A 65 10.99 -14.32 10.42
N ALA A 66 10.30 -15.44 10.32
CA ALA A 66 10.11 -16.13 9.04
C ALA A 66 9.36 -15.24 8.01
N ALA A 67 8.39 -14.44 8.47
CA ALA A 67 7.69 -13.50 7.61
C ALA A 67 8.63 -12.39 7.10
N ILE A 68 9.47 -11.82 7.96
CA ILE A 68 10.50 -10.84 7.60
C ILE A 68 11.48 -11.42 6.58
N ASP A 69 11.99 -12.64 6.82
CA ASP A 69 12.92 -13.31 5.90
C ASP A 69 12.28 -13.54 4.52
N GLY A 70 10.99 -13.92 4.48
CA GLY A 70 10.24 -14.10 3.25
C GLY A 70 10.08 -12.79 2.46
N MET A 71 9.77 -11.67 3.14
CA MET A 71 9.71 -10.35 2.51
C MET A 71 11.09 -9.91 1.98
N HIS A 72 12.17 -10.15 2.71
CA HIS A 72 13.53 -9.88 2.24
C HIS A 72 13.90 -10.72 1.01
N ALA A 73 13.48 -11.99 0.97
CA ALA A 73 13.72 -12.85 -0.19
C ALA A 73 12.99 -12.32 -1.44
N ALA A 74 11.73 -11.92 -1.30
CA ALA A 74 10.96 -11.28 -2.38
C ALA A 74 11.61 -9.98 -2.87
N THR A 75 12.10 -9.14 -1.95
CA THR A 75 12.82 -7.90 -2.29
C THR A 75 14.04 -8.18 -3.18
N ARG A 76 14.86 -9.17 -2.80
CA ARG A 76 16.02 -9.55 -3.61
C ARG A 76 15.63 -10.03 -5.01
N GLY A 77 14.54 -10.78 -5.14
CA GLY A 77 14.02 -11.25 -6.42
C GLY A 77 13.59 -10.11 -7.36
N LEU A 78 12.99 -9.06 -6.80
CA LEU A 78 12.56 -7.88 -7.57
C LEU A 78 13.72 -6.96 -7.95
N THR A 79 14.79 -6.92 -7.15
CA THR A 79 15.90 -5.98 -7.34
C THR A 79 16.66 -6.22 -8.65
N ALA A 80 16.78 -7.47 -9.10
CA ALA A 80 17.51 -7.82 -10.33
C ALA A 80 16.90 -7.17 -11.59
N TRP A 81 15.59 -6.94 -11.61
CA TRP A 81 14.89 -6.33 -12.75
C TRP A 81 15.39 -4.92 -13.10
N TRP A 82 15.85 -4.18 -12.08
CA TRP A 82 16.33 -2.80 -12.22
C TRP A 82 17.71 -2.66 -12.88
N GLN A 83 18.36 -3.77 -13.23
CA GLN A 83 19.63 -3.71 -13.99
C GLN A 83 19.40 -3.28 -15.45
N ASP A 84 18.23 -3.60 -16.00
CA ASP A 84 17.87 -3.36 -17.38
C ASP A 84 16.75 -2.34 -17.57
N HIS A 85 16.15 -1.81 -16.46
CA HIS A 85 15.01 -0.91 -16.49
C HIS A 85 15.19 0.25 -15.53
N ASP A 86 14.84 1.45 -15.97
CA ASP A 86 14.93 2.67 -15.16
C ASP A 86 13.68 2.92 -14.32
N LEU A 87 12.50 2.67 -14.90
CA LEU A 87 11.20 2.95 -14.30
C LEU A 87 10.21 1.82 -14.58
N LEU A 88 9.34 1.55 -13.61
CA LEU A 88 8.14 0.76 -13.82
C LEU A 88 6.92 1.68 -13.74
N LEU A 89 6.04 1.59 -14.73
CA LEU A 89 4.76 2.31 -14.79
C LEU A 89 3.62 1.32 -14.57
N THR A 90 2.75 1.62 -13.61
CA THR A 90 1.52 0.84 -13.34
C THR A 90 0.36 1.80 -13.05
N PRO A 91 -0.89 1.34 -13.09
CA PRO A 91 -1.95 2.05 -12.36
C PRO A 91 -1.60 2.11 -10.86
N THR A 92 -2.06 3.15 -10.15
CA THR A 92 -1.90 3.20 -8.68
C THR A 92 -2.83 2.20 -8.01
N ILE A 93 -4.09 2.14 -8.47
CA ILE A 93 -5.09 1.17 -8.01
C ILE A 93 -5.76 0.52 -9.23
N PRO A 94 -6.28 -0.73 -9.11
CA PRO A 94 -6.81 -1.49 -10.25
C PRO A 94 -8.22 -1.11 -10.67
N GLU A 95 -8.90 -0.24 -9.94
CA GLU A 95 -10.28 0.19 -10.21
C GLU A 95 -10.42 1.71 -10.02
N LEU A 96 -11.54 2.28 -10.45
CA LEU A 96 -11.88 3.68 -10.13
C LEU A 96 -12.05 3.87 -8.63
N PRO A 97 -11.91 5.11 -8.10
CA PRO A 97 -12.12 5.38 -6.69
C PRO A 97 -13.44 4.80 -6.20
N PRO A 98 -13.43 3.90 -5.20
CA PRO A 98 -14.64 3.25 -4.70
C PRO A 98 -15.56 4.24 -3.99
N THR A 99 -16.86 3.98 -4.03
CA THR A 99 -17.84 4.78 -3.29
C THR A 99 -17.68 4.63 -1.79
N LEU A 100 -18.05 5.68 -1.04
CA LEU A 100 -18.00 5.65 0.42
C LEU A 100 -18.82 4.49 0.99
N GLY A 101 -18.33 3.87 2.06
CA GLY A 101 -18.98 2.77 2.77
C GLY A 101 -18.60 1.36 2.30
N GLN A 102 -17.89 1.21 1.17
CA GLN A 102 -17.50 -0.12 0.67
C GLN A 102 -16.47 -0.86 1.56
N PHE A 103 -15.77 -0.16 2.44
CA PHE A 103 -14.75 -0.73 3.33
C PHE A 103 -15.23 -0.89 4.76
N ARG A 104 -16.56 -0.78 4.99
CA ARG A 104 -17.10 -0.89 6.34
C ARG A 104 -16.99 -2.34 6.83
N SER A 105 -16.47 -2.49 8.04
CA SER A 105 -16.47 -3.73 8.81
C SER A 105 -17.49 -3.64 9.94
N THR A 106 -17.93 -4.80 10.45
CA THR A 106 -18.80 -4.90 11.64
C THR A 106 -18.14 -5.82 12.66
N PRO A 107 -18.59 -5.83 13.92
CA PRO A 107 -18.10 -6.80 14.90
C PRO A 107 -18.28 -8.26 14.47
N GLU A 108 -19.37 -8.58 13.74
CA GLU A 108 -19.64 -9.93 13.22
C GLU A 108 -18.75 -10.31 12.05
N GLU A 109 -18.38 -9.30 11.21
CA GLU A 109 -17.55 -9.49 10.03
C GLU A 109 -16.40 -8.48 10.04
N PRO A 110 -15.45 -8.59 11.00
CA PRO A 110 -14.47 -7.55 11.26
C PRO A 110 -13.43 -7.37 10.13
N LEU A 111 -13.19 -8.38 9.30
CA LEU A 111 -12.19 -8.33 8.23
C LEU A 111 -12.77 -7.99 6.85
N THR A 112 -14.06 -7.76 6.71
CA THR A 112 -14.71 -7.45 5.42
C THR A 112 -14.06 -6.24 4.74
N GLY A 113 -13.84 -5.15 5.47
CA GLY A 113 -13.18 -3.95 4.95
C GLY A 113 -11.75 -4.22 4.47
N LEU A 114 -10.99 -5.04 5.20
CA LEU A 114 -9.64 -5.45 4.81
C LEU A 114 -9.67 -6.26 3.50
N PHE A 115 -10.51 -7.27 3.41
CA PHE A 115 -10.62 -8.11 2.21
C PHE A 115 -11.10 -7.30 0.99
N ARG A 116 -12.02 -6.36 1.18
CA ARG A 116 -12.46 -5.47 0.09
C ARG A 116 -11.37 -4.48 -0.34
N SER A 117 -10.53 -4.00 0.58
CA SER A 117 -9.47 -3.05 0.27
C SER A 117 -8.18 -3.71 -0.26
N SER A 118 -7.94 -4.97 0.06
CA SER A 118 -6.71 -5.68 -0.33
C SER A 118 -6.41 -5.62 -1.84
N PRO A 119 -7.37 -5.82 -2.76
CA PRO A 119 -7.10 -5.69 -4.19
C PRO A 119 -6.63 -4.31 -4.61
N LEU A 120 -7.02 -3.23 -3.89
CA LEU A 120 -6.58 -1.86 -4.21
C LEU A 120 -5.08 -1.68 -4.04
N ALA A 121 -4.45 -2.48 -3.17
CA ALA A 121 -3.03 -2.44 -2.93
C ALA A 121 -2.19 -3.29 -3.91
N ALA A 122 -2.82 -3.93 -4.90
CA ALA A 122 -2.15 -4.88 -5.80
C ALA A 122 -0.88 -4.32 -6.46
N PHE A 123 -0.91 -3.04 -6.86
CA PHE A 123 0.23 -2.38 -7.50
C PHE A 123 1.16 -1.63 -6.54
N THR A 124 0.74 -1.38 -5.30
CA THR A 124 1.50 -0.58 -4.33
C THR A 124 2.15 -1.42 -3.24
N ALA A 125 1.49 -2.49 -2.78
CA ALA A 125 1.99 -3.34 -1.70
C ALA A 125 3.39 -3.93 -1.95
N PRO A 126 3.75 -4.40 -3.16
CA PRO A 126 5.09 -4.93 -3.41
C PRO A 126 6.19 -3.92 -3.09
N PHE A 127 5.97 -2.63 -3.39
CA PHE A 127 6.96 -1.58 -3.19
C PHE A 127 7.01 -1.08 -1.75
N ASN A 128 5.94 -1.23 -0.98
CA ASN A 128 5.98 -1.07 0.48
C ASN A 128 6.83 -2.15 1.16
N ILE A 129 6.82 -3.38 0.62
CA ILE A 129 7.64 -4.50 1.11
C ILE A 129 9.12 -4.29 0.74
N THR A 130 9.40 -3.85 -0.49
CA THR A 130 10.78 -3.70 -0.99
C THR A 130 11.44 -2.39 -0.54
N GLY A 131 10.66 -1.39 -0.11
CA GLY A 131 11.18 -0.07 0.24
C GLY A 131 11.66 0.75 -0.96
N GLN A 132 11.24 0.41 -2.16
CA GLN A 132 11.57 1.15 -3.37
C GLN A 132 10.82 2.47 -3.44
N PRO A 133 11.44 3.54 -3.99
CA PRO A 133 10.75 4.80 -4.20
C PRO A 133 9.64 4.64 -5.25
N ALA A 134 8.46 5.13 -4.92
CA ALA A 134 7.30 5.15 -5.79
C ALA A 134 6.54 6.47 -5.68
N MET A 135 5.92 6.89 -6.78
CA MET A 135 5.17 8.13 -6.87
C MET A 135 3.89 7.92 -7.66
N SER A 136 2.77 8.40 -7.18
CA SER A 136 1.51 8.42 -7.93
C SER A 136 1.25 9.81 -8.51
N LEU A 137 0.95 9.87 -9.81
CA LEU A 137 0.68 11.09 -10.55
C LEU A 137 -0.72 11.03 -11.16
N PRO A 138 -1.52 12.14 -11.14
CA PRO A 138 -2.89 12.17 -11.64
C PRO A 138 -2.89 12.42 -13.16
N LEU A 139 -2.36 11.46 -13.93
CA LEU A 139 -2.13 11.63 -15.37
C LEU A 139 -3.39 11.42 -16.22
N HIS A 140 -4.44 10.83 -15.67
CA HIS A 140 -5.67 10.55 -16.41
C HIS A 140 -6.93 10.82 -15.58
N GLU A 141 -8.05 10.92 -16.26
CA GLU A 141 -9.40 11.05 -15.68
C GLU A 141 -10.34 10.06 -16.35
N SER A 142 -11.26 9.51 -15.58
CA SER A 142 -12.33 8.69 -16.12
C SER A 142 -13.31 9.54 -16.94
N THR A 143 -14.20 8.90 -17.68
CA THR A 143 -15.30 9.57 -18.40
C THR A 143 -16.25 10.35 -17.47
N GLU A 144 -16.23 10.02 -16.18
CA GLU A 144 -17.03 10.68 -15.13
C GLU A 144 -16.25 11.80 -14.40
N GLY A 145 -15.03 12.11 -14.85
CA GLY A 145 -14.17 13.13 -14.24
C GLY A 145 -13.46 12.69 -12.95
N LEU A 146 -13.44 11.40 -12.63
CA LEU A 146 -12.69 10.89 -11.48
C LEU A 146 -11.19 10.78 -11.82
N PRO A 147 -10.29 11.21 -10.92
CA PRO A 147 -8.86 11.11 -11.17
C PRO A 147 -8.38 9.65 -11.17
N ILE A 148 -7.54 9.32 -12.14
CA ILE A 148 -6.87 8.03 -12.25
C ILE A 148 -5.38 8.26 -12.00
N GLY A 149 -4.87 7.70 -10.91
CA GLY A 149 -3.46 7.73 -10.54
C GLY A 149 -2.64 6.73 -11.35
N MET A 150 -1.50 7.20 -11.88
CA MET A 150 -0.49 6.36 -12.49
C MET A 150 0.73 6.33 -11.57
N GLN A 151 1.18 5.13 -11.21
CA GLN A 151 2.32 4.93 -10.33
C GLN A 151 3.60 4.79 -11.15
N LEU A 152 4.61 5.55 -10.79
CA LEU A 152 5.99 5.37 -11.21
C LEU A 152 6.79 4.78 -10.05
N VAL A 153 7.54 3.73 -10.33
CA VAL A 153 8.48 3.11 -9.37
C VAL A 153 9.87 3.14 -9.95
N ALA A 154 10.88 3.36 -9.11
CA ALA A 154 12.28 3.35 -9.52
C ALA A 154 13.11 2.40 -8.66
N ALA A 155 14.36 2.17 -9.06
CA ALA A 155 15.33 1.42 -8.26
C ALA A 155 15.54 2.09 -6.87
N PRO A 156 15.96 1.33 -5.85
CA PRO A 156 16.29 1.89 -4.55
C PRO A 156 17.27 3.07 -4.64
N GLY A 157 16.95 4.19 -3.96
CA GLY A 157 17.77 5.40 -3.95
C GLY A 157 17.64 6.28 -5.21
N ARG A 158 16.65 6.02 -6.10
CA ARG A 158 16.44 6.80 -7.33
C ARG A 158 15.22 7.72 -7.26
N GLU A 159 14.97 8.32 -6.11
CA GLU A 159 13.97 9.38 -5.92
C GLU A 159 14.20 10.57 -6.87
N ASP A 160 15.47 10.87 -7.17
CA ASP A 160 15.87 11.91 -8.12
C ASP A 160 15.26 11.70 -9.50
N LEU A 161 15.24 10.45 -9.98
CA LEU A 161 14.67 10.10 -11.27
C LEU A 161 13.16 10.31 -11.29
N LEU A 162 12.45 9.86 -10.23
CA LEU A 162 11.00 10.05 -10.10
C LEU A 162 10.62 11.53 -10.14
N ILE A 163 11.33 12.38 -9.39
CA ILE A 163 11.06 13.83 -9.34
C ILE A 163 11.30 14.47 -10.71
N ARG A 164 12.38 14.12 -11.39
CA ARG A 164 12.68 14.66 -12.74
C ARG A 164 11.64 14.26 -13.77
N VAL A 165 11.20 13.00 -13.75
CA VAL A 165 10.17 12.51 -14.69
C VAL A 165 8.82 13.10 -14.35
N ALA A 166 8.46 13.21 -13.06
CA ALA A 166 7.23 13.86 -12.63
C ALA A 166 7.16 15.32 -13.11
N ALA A 167 8.25 16.09 -13.00
CA ALA A 167 8.30 17.47 -13.46
C ALA A 167 8.08 17.58 -14.97
N GLN A 168 8.65 16.66 -15.77
CA GLN A 168 8.41 16.61 -17.22
C GLN A 168 6.95 16.28 -17.55
N LEU A 169 6.36 15.32 -16.83
CA LEU A 169 4.96 14.92 -17.03
C LEU A 169 3.99 16.04 -16.61
N GLU A 170 4.30 16.78 -15.56
CA GLU A 170 3.50 17.93 -15.12
C GLU A 170 3.48 19.06 -16.19
N VAL A 171 4.60 19.30 -16.85
CA VAL A 171 4.65 20.23 -17.98
C VAL A 171 3.86 19.71 -19.19
N ALA A 172 3.97 18.41 -19.49
CA ALA A 172 3.31 17.81 -20.65
C ALA A 172 1.80 17.63 -20.46
N ARG A 173 1.36 17.38 -19.25
CA ARG A 173 -0.05 17.19 -18.84
C ARG A 173 -0.34 17.90 -17.52
N PRO A 174 -0.50 19.23 -17.51
CA PRO A 174 -0.71 19.99 -16.28
C PRO A 174 -1.96 19.53 -15.51
N TRP A 175 -1.82 19.33 -14.21
CA TRP A 175 -2.93 18.99 -13.29
C TRP A 175 -3.19 20.01 -12.19
N ALA A 176 -2.30 21.00 -11.99
CA ALA A 176 -2.39 21.97 -10.90
C ALA A 176 -3.69 22.80 -10.91
N SER A 177 -4.30 23.00 -12.08
CA SER A 177 -5.57 23.73 -12.24
C SER A 177 -6.81 22.86 -12.02
N ARG A 178 -6.66 21.53 -11.97
CA ARG A 178 -7.80 20.63 -11.74
C ARG A 178 -8.21 20.70 -10.27
N ARG A 179 -9.44 21.13 -10.02
CA ARG A 179 -10.01 21.29 -8.67
C ARG A 179 -11.35 20.56 -8.58
N PRO A 180 -11.68 19.92 -7.44
CA PRO A 180 -13.03 19.41 -7.21
C PRO A 180 -14.03 20.55 -7.12
N GLY A 181 -15.31 20.26 -7.38
CA GLY A 181 -16.40 21.25 -7.27
C GLY A 181 -16.55 21.86 -5.87
N VAL A 182 -16.13 21.12 -4.83
CA VAL A 182 -16.00 21.62 -3.45
C VAL A 182 -14.51 21.73 -3.15
N TRP A 183 -14.03 22.93 -2.93
CA TRP A 183 -12.62 23.25 -2.69
C TRP A 183 -12.49 24.17 -1.48
N ALA A 184 -11.58 23.84 -0.57
CA ALA A 184 -11.41 24.58 0.68
C ALA A 184 -10.54 25.85 0.58
N GLY A 185 -10.12 26.25 -0.61
CA GLY A 185 -9.31 27.46 -0.85
C GLY A 185 -7.87 27.14 -1.17
#